data_edb5a7bd503765a64bb31234be926e1d
#
_entry.id   edb5a7bd503765a64bb31234be926e1d
#
_cell.length_a   1.000
_cell.length_b   1.000
_cell.length_c   1.000
_cell.angle_alpha   90.00
_cell.angle_beta   90.00
_cell.angle_gamma   90.00
#
_symmetry.space_group_name_H-M   'P 1'
#
loop_
_entity.id
_entity.type
_entity.pdbx_description
1 polymer ?
#
loop_
_entity_poly.entity_id
_entity_poly.type
_entity_poly.pdbx_seq_one_letter_code
_entity_poly.pdbx_strand_id
1 'polypeptide(L)'
;MPGVAFSDNPMTLTIFKWKAVLFCAVLALAVSCSGIPTADIFVAPHIVETSCMVDENAVELTCVYSTKLGFKQFGFSYGSKEGGMTDVISTDVQPHEFKVRLTDLQYDSTYTYYAFISNGSRRYPSFESEFKTEPCPEEKSMIDKYFADQDFLSEVMKVADANHDGHISVSEAKALTSLEISRDIYSIDGLEYFENLRSFTCPGHYIPSYLDLSCLENLECLSVPDCNLTSLKLPEKIKYLNVSNNNLYSLDVCRCPLLETLDCSENQYLVLLYLLVDNCIREINCDHTAINILDLTGFSSLQSLVLMNSTYSYLEKVILKGCSSLSTLKLNSGRMTEIDLHDATDLDVVEIYGGKYGNLMTFDLSMIKNVSEFVLMDCPVSELDFSSNCKMVKSVTVERTDVESLDFTGCHELSTIVLRDNELLKSVKLLSGHEYVLEIPETVELIYE
;
A
#
# COMPACT_ATOMS: atom_id res chain seq x y z
N MET A 1 45.21 3.28 4.09
CA MET A 1 45.14 3.04 5.55
C MET A 1 43.69 2.82 5.92
N PRO A 2 43.38 1.95 6.84
CA PRO A 2 42.55 0.77 6.62
C PRO A 2 41.08 1.10 6.95
N GLY A 3 40.07 0.57 6.26
CA GLY A 3 39.66 -0.82 6.35
C GLY A 3 38.56 -0.95 7.40
N VAL A 4 37.29 -0.80 7.01
CA VAL A 4 36.13 -1.23 7.83
C VAL A 4 35.38 -2.28 7.01
N ALA A 5 35.42 -3.47 7.57
CA ALA A 5 34.76 -4.66 7.06
C ALA A 5 33.25 -4.57 7.25
N PHE A 6 32.53 -4.94 6.22
CA PHE A 6 31.13 -5.36 6.30
C PHE A 6 31.09 -6.87 6.54
N SER A 7 30.47 -7.32 7.61
CA SER A 7 29.97 -8.70 7.79
C SER A 7 28.46 -8.64 7.76
N ASP A 8 27.84 -9.29 6.93
CA ASP A 8 27.43 -10.66 6.63
C ASP A 8 25.98 -10.87 7.09
N ASN A 9 25.05 -10.95 6.18
CA ASN A 9 24.52 -12.06 5.40
C ASN A 9 23.68 -13.10 6.17
N PRO A 10 22.43 -13.25 5.91
CA PRO A 10 21.67 -14.45 6.21
C PRO A 10 21.40 -15.27 4.94
N MET A 11 22.37 -16.08 4.53
CA MET A 11 22.15 -17.22 3.64
C MET A 11 22.18 -18.50 4.46
N THR A 12 21.05 -18.93 4.97
CA THR A 12 20.92 -20.27 5.56
C THR A 12 19.50 -20.79 5.37
N LEU A 13 19.10 -21.03 4.13
CA LEU A 13 17.92 -21.90 3.89
C LEU A 13 17.94 -22.64 2.54
N THR A 14 19.10 -22.96 1.97
CA THR A 14 19.11 -23.68 0.68
C THR A 14 20.17 -24.79 0.58
N ILE A 15 20.70 -25.29 1.68
CA ILE A 15 21.75 -26.33 1.65
C ILE A 15 21.26 -27.71 2.12
N PHE A 16 19.99 -27.91 2.43
CA PHE A 16 19.51 -29.22 2.93
C PHE A 16 18.94 -30.17 1.87
N LYS A 17 18.88 -29.81 0.60
CA LYS A 17 18.33 -30.69 -0.46
C LYS A 17 19.33 -31.40 -1.37
N TRP A 18 20.64 -31.24 -1.19
CA TRP A 18 21.63 -31.81 -2.11
C TRP A 18 22.63 -32.81 -1.50
N LYS A 19 22.49 -33.21 -0.22
CA LYS A 19 23.36 -34.22 0.39
C LYS A 19 22.81 -35.66 0.38
N ALA A 20 21.54 -35.84 0.01
CA ALA A 20 20.93 -37.18 0.00
C ALA A 20 21.18 -38.01 -1.28
N VAL A 21 21.77 -37.44 -2.33
CA VAL A 21 21.93 -38.14 -3.63
C VAL A 21 23.34 -38.68 -3.86
N LEU A 22 24.33 -38.32 -3.05
CA LEU A 22 25.75 -38.71 -3.30
C LEU A 22 26.25 -39.90 -2.46
N PHE A 23 25.43 -40.47 -1.57
CA PHE A 23 25.88 -41.59 -0.69
C PHE A 23 25.45 -42.97 -1.14
N CYS A 24 24.63 -43.10 -2.18
CA CYS A 24 24.18 -44.40 -2.73
C CYS A 24 25.13 -45.01 -3.79
N ALA A 25 26.22 -44.34 -4.17
CA ALA A 25 27.09 -44.79 -5.27
C ALA A 25 28.42 -45.48 -4.86
N VAL A 26 28.72 -45.61 -3.59
CA VAL A 26 30.04 -46.14 -3.13
C VAL A 26 29.99 -47.56 -2.56
N LEU A 27 28.81 -48.18 -2.43
CA LEU A 27 28.68 -49.55 -1.85
C LEU A 27 28.49 -50.69 -2.90
N ALA A 28 28.78 -50.46 -4.16
CA ALA A 28 28.55 -51.45 -5.22
C ALA A 28 29.86 -52.05 -5.82
N LEU A 29 31.00 -51.89 -5.19
CA LEU A 29 32.27 -52.45 -5.69
C LEU A 29 33.09 -53.03 -4.55
N ALA A 30 32.73 -54.19 -4.10
CA ALA A 30 33.63 -55.23 -3.59
C ALA A 30 32.81 -56.46 -3.20
N VAL A 31 32.76 -57.46 -4.00
CA VAL A 31 33.03 -58.86 -3.61
C VAL A 31 32.90 -59.73 -4.87
N SER A 32 33.99 -59.97 -5.47
CA SER A 32 34.24 -61.17 -6.28
C SER A 32 35.43 -61.86 -5.66
N CYS A 33 35.16 -62.79 -4.75
CA CYS A 33 36.12 -63.87 -4.45
C CYS A 33 35.33 -65.09 -4.04
N SER A 34 35.56 -66.11 -4.79
CA SER A 34 34.99 -67.46 -4.75
C SER A 34 35.38 -68.24 -3.46
N GLY A 35 34.38 -69.01 -2.92
CA GLY A 35 34.58 -70.28 -2.32
C GLY A 35 35.03 -70.35 -0.86
N ILE A 36 34.09 -69.94 0.07
CA ILE A 36 34.09 -70.46 1.47
C ILE A 36 32.63 -70.83 1.78
N PRO A 37 32.33 -71.96 2.44
CA PRO A 37 30.96 -72.28 2.82
C PRO A 37 30.54 -71.22 3.87
N THR A 38 29.55 -70.48 3.52
CA THR A 38 28.96 -69.44 4.40
C THR A 38 28.27 -70.12 5.55
N ALA A 39 28.94 -70.18 6.71
CA ALA A 39 28.20 -70.18 7.97
C ALA A 39 27.31 -68.91 7.91
N ASP A 40 26.02 -69.06 8.16
CA ASP A 40 25.09 -67.92 8.25
C ASP A 40 25.62 -66.94 9.30
N ILE A 41 26.38 -65.94 8.80
CA ILE A 41 26.79 -64.83 9.67
C ILE A 41 25.54 -64.04 9.95
N PHE A 42 25.06 -64.10 11.16
CA PHE A 42 23.94 -63.32 11.66
C PHE A 42 24.36 -61.84 11.60
N VAL A 43 23.91 -61.14 10.55
CA VAL A 43 24.10 -59.71 10.43
C VAL A 43 22.92 -59.06 11.13
N ALA A 44 23.19 -58.36 12.25
CA ALA A 44 22.17 -57.62 12.96
C ALA A 44 21.52 -56.61 12.01
N PRO A 45 20.21 -56.34 12.14
CA PRO A 45 19.59 -55.31 11.39
C PRO A 45 20.24 -53.95 11.70
N HIS A 46 20.46 -53.15 10.68
CA HIS A 46 21.03 -51.84 10.84
C HIS A 46 19.96 -50.77 10.55
N ILE A 47 19.64 -49.95 11.55
CA ILE A 47 18.84 -48.77 11.36
C ILE A 47 19.75 -47.69 10.78
N VAL A 48 19.40 -47.23 9.57
CA VAL A 48 20.23 -46.29 8.80
C VAL A 48 19.90 -44.87 9.23
N GLU A 49 18.62 -44.56 9.33
CA GLU A 49 18.14 -43.20 9.62
C GLU A 49 16.78 -43.26 10.26
N THR A 50 16.49 -42.30 11.16
CA THR A 50 15.17 -42.00 11.66
C THR A 50 14.88 -40.54 11.43
N SER A 51 13.67 -40.24 11.00
CA SER A 51 13.18 -38.86 10.80
C SER A 51 11.77 -38.69 11.35
N CYS A 52 11.41 -37.45 11.63
CA CYS A 52 10.07 -37.10 12.07
C CYS A 52 9.54 -35.93 11.27
N MET A 53 8.24 -35.93 11.02
CA MET A 53 7.50 -34.80 10.44
C MET A 53 6.35 -34.47 11.37
N VAL A 54 6.43 -33.33 12.03
CA VAL A 54 5.43 -32.83 12.97
C VAL A 54 4.33 -32.11 12.21
N ASP A 55 3.09 -32.36 12.61
CA ASP A 55 1.88 -31.76 12.04
C ASP A 55 0.91 -31.50 13.21
N GLU A 56 0.96 -30.29 13.74
CA GLU A 56 0.27 -29.89 14.96
C GLU A 56 0.59 -30.78 16.19
N ASN A 57 -0.40 -31.53 16.69
CA ASN A 57 -0.25 -32.49 17.77
C ASN A 57 -0.11 -33.96 17.29
N ALA A 58 0.24 -34.11 16.02
CA ALA A 58 0.55 -35.39 15.40
C ALA A 58 2.00 -35.42 14.91
N VAL A 59 2.55 -36.60 14.73
CA VAL A 59 3.87 -36.78 14.13
C VAL A 59 3.91 -38.04 13.29
N GLU A 60 4.48 -37.97 12.11
CA GLU A 60 4.85 -39.13 11.32
C GLU A 60 6.33 -39.45 11.58
N LEU A 61 6.58 -40.59 12.16
CA LEU A 61 7.93 -41.11 12.39
C LEU A 61 8.28 -42.09 11.27
N THR A 62 9.43 -41.90 10.65
CA THR A 62 9.93 -42.75 9.56
C THR A 62 11.26 -43.35 9.96
N CYS A 63 11.42 -44.62 9.67
CA CYS A 63 12.70 -45.33 9.87
C CYS A 63 13.14 -46.03 8.60
N VAL A 64 14.36 -45.73 8.16
CA VAL A 64 15.05 -46.43 7.07
C VAL A 64 15.99 -47.46 7.66
N TYR A 65 15.92 -48.71 7.18
CA TYR A 65 16.68 -49.81 7.71
C TYR A 65 17.26 -50.72 6.63
N SER A 66 18.25 -51.51 7.02
CA SER A 66 18.84 -52.55 6.18
C SER A 66 18.92 -53.87 6.96
N THR A 67 18.36 -54.91 6.38
CA THR A 67 18.41 -56.26 6.95
C THR A 67 18.30 -57.32 5.86
N LYS A 68 18.95 -58.49 6.10
CA LYS A 68 18.89 -59.68 5.25
C LYS A 68 17.97 -60.78 5.83
N LEU A 69 17.44 -60.58 7.06
CA LEU A 69 16.67 -61.58 7.80
C LEU A 69 15.20 -61.15 7.93
N GLY A 70 14.29 -62.09 8.00
CA GLY A 70 12.89 -61.85 8.28
C GLY A 70 12.67 -61.49 9.73
N PHE A 71 12.44 -60.20 9.99
CA PHE A 71 12.04 -59.70 11.30
C PHE A 71 10.49 -59.68 11.39
N LYS A 72 9.97 -59.74 12.63
CA LYS A 72 8.54 -59.89 12.86
C LYS A 72 7.85 -58.62 13.27
N GLN A 73 8.61 -57.68 13.83
CA GLN A 73 8.02 -56.45 14.36
C GLN A 73 8.96 -55.26 14.03
N PHE A 74 8.38 -54.18 13.62
CA PHE A 74 8.96 -52.90 13.36
C PHE A 74 8.16 -51.85 14.09
N GLY A 75 8.76 -50.89 14.76
CA GLY A 75 8.04 -49.92 15.52
C GLY A 75 8.89 -48.80 16.08
N PHE A 76 8.23 -47.94 16.79
CA PHE A 76 8.85 -46.86 17.54
C PHE A 76 8.46 -46.96 19.01
N SER A 77 9.39 -46.57 19.87
CA SER A 77 9.13 -46.30 21.28
C SER A 77 9.24 -44.80 21.46
N TYR A 78 8.26 -44.19 22.12
CA TYR A 78 8.23 -42.75 22.36
C TYR A 78 7.69 -42.44 23.77
N GLY A 79 8.04 -41.28 24.30
CA GLY A 79 7.56 -40.80 25.58
C GLY A 79 7.94 -39.35 25.86
N SER A 80 7.19 -38.68 26.73
CA SER A 80 7.55 -37.36 27.26
C SER A 80 8.65 -37.47 28.32
N LYS A 81 9.34 -36.36 28.61
CA LYS A 81 10.44 -36.31 29.63
C LYS A 81 10.01 -36.77 31.02
N GLU A 82 8.73 -36.64 31.36
CA GLU A 82 8.18 -36.99 32.67
C GLU A 82 7.36 -38.29 32.64
N GLY A 83 7.17 -38.85 31.46
CA GLY A 83 6.38 -40.07 31.24
C GLY A 83 7.24 -41.27 30.85
N GLY A 84 6.66 -42.46 30.95
CA GLY A 84 7.29 -43.69 30.46
C GLY A 84 7.28 -43.79 28.95
N MET A 85 8.17 -44.63 28.38
CA MET A 85 8.19 -44.94 26.95
C MET A 85 7.04 -45.89 26.58
N THR A 86 6.36 -45.58 25.51
CA THR A 86 5.27 -46.38 24.93
C THR A 86 5.69 -46.94 23.57
N ASP A 87 5.45 -48.23 23.37
CA ASP A 87 5.76 -48.89 22.09
C ASP A 87 4.58 -48.83 21.13
N VAL A 88 4.83 -48.47 19.92
CA VAL A 88 3.87 -48.52 18.80
C VAL A 88 4.46 -49.34 17.65
N ILE A 89 3.75 -50.41 17.28
CA ILE A 89 4.15 -51.27 16.17
C ILE A 89 3.64 -50.68 14.87
N SER A 90 4.54 -50.59 13.89
CA SER A 90 4.19 -50.09 12.56
C SER A 90 3.30 -51.11 11.83
N THR A 91 2.25 -50.61 11.21
CA THR A 91 1.41 -51.34 10.26
C THR A 91 1.77 -50.96 8.80
N ASP A 92 2.58 -49.92 8.59
CA ASP A 92 3.10 -49.50 7.29
C ASP A 92 4.58 -49.85 7.21
N VAL A 93 4.82 -51.07 6.75
CA VAL A 93 6.18 -51.61 6.57
C VAL A 93 6.43 -51.90 5.10
N GLN A 94 7.39 -51.16 4.54
CA GLN A 94 7.85 -51.31 3.17
C GLN A 94 9.27 -51.93 3.16
N PRO A 95 9.75 -52.45 2.01
CA PRO A 95 11.16 -52.85 1.92
C PRO A 95 12.07 -51.68 2.26
N HIS A 96 12.87 -51.84 3.33
CA HIS A 96 13.84 -50.86 3.83
C HIS A 96 13.28 -49.60 4.52
N GLU A 97 11.95 -49.50 4.69
CA GLU A 97 11.33 -48.36 5.39
C GLU A 97 10.09 -48.81 6.19
N PHE A 98 9.87 -48.21 7.34
CA PHE A 98 8.58 -48.32 8.03
C PHE A 98 8.21 -46.98 8.67
N LYS A 99 6.90 -46.77 8.83
CA LYS A 99 6.35 -45.55 9.37
C LYS A 99 5.36 -45.80 10.48
N VAL A 100 5.26 -44.83 11.38
CA VAL A 100 4.24 -44.75 12.40
C VAL A 100 3.73 -43.33 12.48
N ARG A 101 2.42 -43.16 12.44
CA ARG A 101 1.78 -41.87 12.74
C ARG A 101 1.24 -41.92 14.18
N LEU A 102 1.74 -40.98 14.99
CA LEU A 102 1.24 -40.74 16.36
C LEU A 102 0.27 -39.56 16.31
N THR A 103 -0.86 -39.66 16.97
CA THR A 103 -1.90 -38.63 17.08
C THR A 103 -2.20 -38.30 18.52
N ASP A 104 -2.93 -37.23 18.77
CA ASP A 104 -3.43 -36.84 20.09
C ASP A 104 -2.29 -36.65 21.13
N LEU A 105 -1.15 -36.17 20.67
CA LEU A 105 -0.06 -35.79 21.53
C LEU A 105 -0.38 -34.45 22.22
N GLN A 106 0.28 -34.19 23.35
CA GLN A 106 0.16 -32.90 24.00
C GLN A 106 0.84 -31.83 23.14
N TYR A 107 0.20 -30.66 22.96
CA TYR A 107 0.75 -29.51 22.29
C TYR A 107 1.95 -28.95 23.04
N ASP A 108 2.81 -28.23 22.33
CA ASP A 108 4.03 -27.56 22.86
C ASP A 108 4.94 -28.47 23.72
N SER A 109 4.89 -29.77 23.48
CA SER A 109 5.54 -30.78 24.30
C SER A 109 6.66 -31.49 23.59
N THR A 110 7.78 -31.71 24.31
CA THR A 110 8.93 -32.43 23.77
C THR A 110 8.81 -33.93 24.09
N TYR A 111 8.99 -34.72 23.04
CA TYR A 111 8.99 -36.19 23.11
C TYR A 111 10.34 -36.74 22.68
N THR A 112 10.81 -37.76 23.40
CA THR A 112 11.96 -38.59 22.98
C THR A 112 11.43 -39.82 22.27
N TYR A 113 12.06 -40.26 21.21
CA TYR A 113 11.67 -41.46 20.48
C TYR A 113 12.92 -42.21 19.96
N TYR A 114 12.74 -43.52 19.73
CA TYR A 114 13.66 -44.31 18.94
C TYR A 114 12.92 -45.41 18.17
N ALA A 115 13.44 -45.74 16.99
CA ALA A 115 12.93 -46.87 16.20
C ALA A 115 13.47 -48.20 16.75
N PHE A 116 12.74 -49.26 16.53
CA PHE A 116 13.19 -50.59 16.82
C PHE A 116 12.77 -51.63 15.79
N ILE A 117 13.59 -52.65 15.65
CA ILE A 117 13.34 -53.84 14.86
C ILE A 117 13.46 -55.05 15.79
N SER A 118 12.49 -55.97 15.76
CA SER A 118 12.48 -57.16 16.68
C SER A 118 12.17 -58.44 15.93
N ASN A 119 12.87 -59.52 16.33
CA ASN A 119 12.54 -60.88 15.90
C ASN A 119 11.64 -61.64 16.88
N GLY A 120 11.12 -60.97 17.91
CA GLY A 120 10.29 -61.51 18.99
C GLY A 120 11.11 -61.93 20.23
N SER A 121 12.40 -62.23 20.10
CA SER A 121 13.28 -62.57 21.21
C SER A 121 14.31 -61.51 21.54
N ARG A 122 14.70 -60.71 20.53
CA ARG A 122 15.68 -59.67 20.66
C ARG A 122 15.23 -58.44 19.91
N ARG A 123 15.50 -57.26 20.53
CA ARG A 123 15.17 -55.94 20.02
C ARG A 123 16.46 -55.18 19.66
N TYR A 124 16.40 -54.49 18.55
CA TYR A 124 17.52 -53.69 17.99
C TYR A 124 17.01 -52.26 17.88
N PRO A 125 17.33 -51.37 18.84
CA PRO A 125 16.91 -49.98 18.80
C PRO A 125 17.85 -49.11 17.96
N SER A 126 17.35 -47.97 17.49
CA SER A 126 18.14 -46.84 17.01
C SER A 126 18.71 -46.01 18.17
N PHE A 127 19.45 -44.99 17.86
CA PHE A 127 19.69 -43.90 18.81
C PHE A 127 18.39 -43.18 19.14
N GLU A 128 18.37 -42.56 20.31
CA GLU A 128 17.27 -41.70 20.71
C GLU A 128 17.34 -40.38 19.95
N SER A 129 16.17 -39.87 19.57
CA SER A 129 15.95 -38.56 18.95
C SER A 129 14.81 -37.86 19.62
N GLU A 130 14.71 -36.56 19.44
CA GLU A 130 13.62 -35.78 20.03
C GLU A 130 12.83 -35.09 18.92
N PHE A 131 11.53 -34.86 19.16
CA PHE A 131 10.70 -33.92 18.43
C PHE A 131 9.86 -33.12 19.41
N LYS A 132 9.42 -31.93 18.96
CA LYS A 132 8.49 -31.07 19.71
C LYS A 132 7.23 -30.88 18.90
N THR A 133 6.06 -31.12 19.53
CA THR A 133 4.77 -30.78 18.94
C THR A 133 4.59 -29.28 18.81
N GLU A 134 3.76 -28.86 17.89
CA GLU A 134 3.44 -27.44 17.72
C GLU A 134 2.61 -26.91 18.88
N PRO A 135 2.58 -25.58 19.11
CA PRO A 135 1.67 -24.95 20.06
C PRO A 135 0.20 -25.29 19.75
N CYS A 136 -0.66 -25.22 20.77
CA CYS A 136 -2.09 -25.43 20.59
C CYS A 136 -2.63 -24.54 19.46
N PRO A 137 -3.48 -25.04 18.54
CA PRO A 137 -4.05 -24.23 17.48
C PRO A 137 -4.77 -22.97 17.98
N GLU A 138 -5.41 -23.03 19.14
CA GLU A 138 -6.04 -21.86 19.77
C GLU A 138 -5.00 -20.81 20.14
N GLU A 139 -3.88 -21.16 20.77
CA GLU A 139 -2.77 -20.23 21.05
C GLU A 139 -2.03 -19.79 19.80
N LYS A 140 -1.90 -20.66 18.79
CA LYS A 140 -1.29 -20.35 17.50
C LYS A 140 -2.17 -19.40 16.67
N SER A 141 -3.49 -19.43 16.87
CA SER A 141 -4.43 -18.54 16.19
C SER A 141 -4.51 -17.15 16.79
N MET A 142 -3.98 -16.91 17.98
CA MET A 142 -4.00 -15.62 18.67
C MET A 142 -2.81 -14.75 18.24
N ILE A 143 -3.12 -13.52 17.83
CA ILE A 143 -2.12 -12.59 17.27
C ILE A 143 -1.71 -11.49 18.25
N ASP A 144 -2.30 -11.38 19.43
CA ASP A 144 -2.04 -10.29 20.41
C ASP A 144 -0.54 -10.08 20.69
N LYS A 145 0.21 -11.18 20.73
CA LYS A 145 1.65 -11.18 21.01
C LYS A 145 2.50 -10.48 19.93
N TYR A 146 1.94 -10.21 18.75
CA TYR A 146 2.62 -9.55 17.66
C TYR A 146 2.45 -8.03 17.68
N PHE A 147 1.56 -7.52 18.53
CA PHE A 147 1.38 -6.09 18.71
C PHE A 147 2.44 -5.54 19.65
N ALA A 148 3.36 -4.76 19.12
CA ALA A 148 4.39 -4.09 19.93
C ALA A 148 3.82 -2.94 20.77
N ASP A 149 2.76 -2.31 20.27
CA ASP A 149 2.08 -1.18 20.88
C ASP A 149 0.77 -1.63 21.55
N GLN A 150 0.68 -1.43 22.88
CA GLN A 150 -0.50 -1.83 23.66
C GLN A 150 -1.70 -0.91 23.46
N ASP A 151 -1.46 0.37 23.11
CA ASP A 151 -2.52 1.29 22.77
C ASP A 151 -3.12 0.92 21.40
N PHE A 152 -2.28 0.53 20.44
CA PHE A 152 -2.74 -0.01 19.17
C PHE A 152 -3.54 -1.30 19.35
N LEU A 153 -3.03 -2.27 20.12
CA LEU A 153 -3.76 -3.49 20.45
C LEU A 153 -5.13 -3.17 21.08
N SER A 154 -5.16 -2.21 22.03
CA SER A 154 -6.41 -1.80 22.69
C SER A 154 -7.43 -1.19 21.72
N GLU A 155 -6.99 -0.42 20.71
CA GLU A 155 -7.89 0.10 19.67
C GLU A 155 -8.44 -1.02 18.79
N VAL A 156 -7.56 -1.93 18.34
CA VAL A 156 -7.93 -3.07 17.52
C VAL A 156 -8.90 -4.02 18.24
N MET A 157 -8.65 -4.30 19.53
CA MET A 157 -9.51 -5.14 20.38
C MET A 157 -10.96 -4.66 20.42
N LYS A 158 -11.21 -3.36 20.41
CA LYS A 158 -12.58 -2.80 20.46
C LYS A 158 -13.46 -3.26 19.29
N VAL A 159 -12.83 -3.55 18.14
CA VAL A 159 -13.55 -3.83 16.89
C VAL A 159 -13.28 -5.22 16.33
N ALA A 160 -12.16 -5.84 16.69
CA ALA A 160 -11.76 -7.15 16.18
C ALA A 160 -12.16 -8.32 17.09
N ASP A 161 -12.15 -8.14 18.44
CA ASP A 161 -12.56 -9.17 19.40
C ASP A 161 -14.09 -9.39 19.35
N ALA A 162 -14.53 -10.18 18.40
CA ALA A 162 -15.96 -10.41 18.13
C ALA A 162 -16.61 -11.37 19.12
N ASN A 163 -15.84 -12.29 19.67
CA ASN A 163 -16.32 -13.30 20.63
C ASN A 163 -16.19 -12.85 22.08
N HIS A 164 -15.52 -11.71 22.35
CA HIS A 164 -15.27 -11.11 23.65
C HIS A 164 -14.48 -12.00 24.62
N ASP A 165 -13.55 -12.79 24.11
CA ASP A 165 -12.65 -13.62 24.91
C ASP A 165 -11.41 -12.88 25.42
N GLY A 166 -11.22 -11.62 24.99
CA GLY A 166 -10.10 -10.78 25.37
C GLY A 166 -8.83 -11.01 24.55
N HIS A 167 -8.95 -11.69 23.42
CA HIS A 167 -7.87 -11.99 22.49
C HIS A 167 -8.30 -11.68 21.06
N ILE A 168 -7.32 -11.60 20.15
CA ILE A 168 -7.60 -11.49 18.71
C ILE A 168 -7.07 -12.73 18.02
N SER A 169 -7.96 -13.50 17.45
CA SER A 169 -7.62 -14.63 16.61
C SER A 169 -7.31 -14.21 15.16
N VAL A 170 -6.59 -15.04 14.43
CA VAL A 170 -6.37 -14.83 12.97
C VAL A 170 -7.68 -14.74 12.20
N SER A 171 -8.71 -15.50 12.61
CA SER A 171 -10.03 -15.46 11.96
C SER A 171 -10.75 -14.13 12.17
N GLU A 172 -10.67 -13.56 13.36
CA GLU A 172 -11.22 -12.23 13.68
C GLU A 172 -10.47 -11.12 12.95
N ALA A 173 -9.13 -11.19 12.94
CA ALA A 173 -8.33 -10.25 12.16
C ALA A 173 -8.70 -10.28 10.66
N LYS A 174 -8.89 -11.47 10.08
CA LYS A 174 -9.32 -11.61 8.67
C LYS A 174 -10.77 -11.17 8.42
N ALA A 175 -11.61 -11.15 9.43
CA ALA A 175 -12.99 -10.68 9.31
C ALA A 175 -13.09 -9.14 9.30
N LEU A 176 -12.08 -8.44 9.83
CA LEU A 176 -12.09 -7.00 9.92
C LEU A 176 -11.83 -6.36 8.55
N THR A 177 -12.71 -5.44 8.17
CA THR A 177 -12.61 -4.71 6.89
C THR A 177 -12.37 -3.22 7.04
N SER A 178 -12.54 -2.69 8.25
CA SER A 178 -12.34 -1.26 8.54
C SER A 178 -11.74 -1.11 9.94
N LEU A 179 -10.73 -0.28 10.06
CA LEU A 179 -10.08 0.04 11.32
C LEU A 179 -9.90 1.56 11.44
N GLU A 180 -10.37 2.11 12.54
CA GLU A 180 -10.17 3.50 12.91
C GLU A 180 -9.39 3.58 14.23
N ILE A 181 -8.33 4.37 14.25
CA ILE A 181 -7.50 4.61 15.42
C ILE A 181 -7.87 5.97 16.01
N SER A 182 -8.17 6.00 17.31
CA SER A 182 -8.64 7.19 18.01
C SER A 182 -7.66 7.68 19.10
N ARG A 183 -6.41 7.24 19.06
CA ARG A 183 -5.33 7.66 19.97
C ARG A 183 -3.96 7.54 19.35
N ASP A 184 -2.97 8.17 19.98
CA ASP A 184 -1.58 8.09 19.58
C ASP A 184 -1.06 6.66 19.71
N ILE A 185 -0.36 6.20 18.68
CA ILE A 185 0.31 4.90 18.62
C ILE A 185 1.74 5.08 18.09
N TYR A 186 2.65 4.22 18.48
CA TYR A 186 4.05 4.28 18.05
C TYR A 186 4.50 3.08 17.22
N SER A 187 3.67 2.05 17.09
CA SER A 187 3.89 0.91 16.20
C SER A 187 2.56 0.41 15.64
N ILE A 188 2.60 -0.07 14.41
CA ILE A 188 1.50 -0.78 13.74
C ILE A 188 1.80 -2.27 13.58
N ASP A 189 2.80 -2.80 14.30
CA ASP A 189 3.09 -4.24 14.27
C ASP A 189 1.85 -5.03 14.68
N GLY A 190 1.53 -6.08 13.92
CA GLY A 190 0.28 -6.83 14.03
C GLY A 190 -0.76 -6.44 12.97
N LEU A 191 -0.62 -5.28 12.30
CA LEU A 191 -1.56 -4.86 11.25
C LEU A 191 -1.51 -5.79 10.03
N GLU A 192 -0.40 -6.46 9.78
CA GLU A 192 -0.21 -7.40 8.66
C GLU A 192 -1.17 -8.61 8.68
N TYR A 193 -1.75 -8.93 9.84
CA TYR A 193 -2.72 -10.02 9.97
C TYR A 193 -4.12 -9.68 9.46
N PHE A 194 -4.40 -8.38 9.20
CA PHE A 194 -5.70 -7.91 8.74
C PHE A 194 -5.80 -7.93 7.21
N GLU A 195 -5.60 -9.09 6.61
CA GLU A 195 -5.50 -9.30 5.15
C GLU A 195 -6.69 -8.76 4.35
N ASN A 196 -7.88 -8.65 4.96
CA ASN A 196 -9.11 -8.17 4.31
C ASN A 196 -9.45 -6.71 4.64
N LEU A 197 -8.52 -5.99 5.29
CA LEU A 197 -8.73 -4.58 5.61
C LEU A 197 -8.87 -3.75 4.33
N ARG A 198 -9.98 -3.01 4.21
CA ARG A 198 -10.28 -2.13 3.07
C ARG A 198 -10.18 -0.66 3.43
N SER A 199 -10.35 -0.32 4.70
CA SER A 199 -10.30 1.05 5.18
C SER A 199 -9.44 1.14 6.45
N PHE A 200 -8.47 2.05 6.42
CA PHE A 200 -7.66 2.40 7.58
C PHE A 200 -7.70 3.92 7.79
N THR A 201 -8.10 4.33 8.99
CA THR A 201 -8.29 5.74 9.34
C THR A 201 -7.64 6.04 10.68
N CYS A 202 -6.82 7.10 10.74
CA CYS A 202 -6.16 7.56 11.97
C CYS A 202 -5.92 9.07 11.90
N PRO A 203 -6.96 9.92 12.11
CA PRO A 203 -6.81 11.36 11.99
C PRO A 203 -6.27 12.01 13.25
N GLY A 204 -5.28 12.90 13.11
CA GLY A 204 -4.82 13.78 14.19
C GLY A 204 -4.07 13.10 15.32
N HIS A 205 -3.50 11.91 15.08
CA HIS A 205 -2.77 11.14 16.07
C HIS A 205 -1.32 10.86 15.63
N TYR A 206 -0.43 10.74 16.62
CA TYR A 206 0.93 10.29 16.34
C TYR A 206 0.90 8.81 15.95
N ILE A 207 1.47 8.53 14.80
CA ILE A 207 1.73 7.18 14.29
C ILE A 207 3.20 7.10 13.87
N PRO A 208 3.76 5.92 13.58
CA PRO A 208 5.12 5.84 13.07
C PRO A 208 5.32 6.76 11.87
N SER A 209 6.35 7.62 11.92
CA SER A 209 6.62 8.61 10.85
C SER A 209 6.92 7.98 9.49
N TYR A 210 7.34 6.72 9.47
CA TYR A 210 7.41 5.86 8.31
C TYR A 210 6.30 4.80 8.41
N LEU A 211 5.39 4.81 7.45
CA LEU A 211 4.25 3.89 7.40
C LEU A 211 4.36 3.00 6.16
N ASP A 212 4.55 1.69 6.37
CA ASP A 212 4.55 0.70 5.28
C ASP A 212 3.27 -0.15 5.34
N LEU A 213 2.34 0.13 4.42
CA LEU A 213 1.06 -0.57 4.31
C LEU A 213 1.01 -1.51 3.09
N SER A 214 2.16 -1.78 2.48
CA SER A 214 2.22 -2.60 1.25
C SER A 214 1.75 -4.04 1.43
N CYS A 215 1.71 -4.55 2.68
CA CYS A 215 1.17 -5.87 3.01
C CYS A 215 -0.37 -5.93 2.99
N LEU A 216 -1.06 -4.79 3.06
CA LEU A 216 -2.52 -4.73 3.07
C LEU A 216 -3.09 -4.70 1.64
N GLU A 217 -2.94 -5.79 0.91
CA GLU A 217 -3.26 -5.87 -0.52
C GLU A 217 -4.71 -5.51 -0.89
N ASN A 218 -5.63 -5.52 0.10
CA ASN A 218 -7.05 -5.21 -0.12
C ASN A 218 -7.44 -3.80 0.35
N LEU A 219 -6.48 -2.98 0.82
CA LEU A 219 -6.77 -1.63 1.28
C LEU A 219 -7.17 -0.73 0.11
N GLU A 220 -8.35 -0.15 0.21
CA GLU A 220 -8.96 0.74 -0.78
C GLU A 220 -8.99 2.20 -0.31
N CYS A 221 -9.18 2.41 1.00
CA CYS A 221 -9.29 3.73 1.61
C CYS A 221 -8.23 3.90 2.71
N LEU A 222 -7.41 4.92 2.57
CA LEU A 222 -6.44 5.34 3.58
C LEU A 222 -6.66 6.81 3.94
N SER A 223 -6.87 7.09 5.23
CA SER A 223 -7.00 8.45 5.74
C SER A 223 -6.18 8.60 7.01
N VAL A 224 -5.04 9.28 6.89
CA VAL A 224 -4.07 9.53 7.97
C VAL A 224 -3.62 10.99 7.97
N PRO A 225 -4.57 11.95 8.02
CA PRO A 225 -4.22 13.36 8.10
C PRO A 225 -3.67 13.70 9.48
N ASP A 226 -2.77 14.70 9.53
CA ASP A 226 -2.23 15.25 10.79
C ASP A 226 -1.51 14.21 11.67
N CYS A 227 -0.70 13.35 11.03
CA CYS A 227 -0.05 12.21 11.68
C CYS A 227 1.49 12.31 11.72
N ASN A 228 2.08 13.46 11.35
CA ASN A 228 3.53 13.66 11.27
C ASN A 228 4.29 12.66 10.37
N LEU A 229 3.64 12.11 9.36
CA LEU A 229 4.26 11.19 8.41
C LEU A 229 5.36 11.89 7.61
N THR A 230 6.50 11.21 7.49
CA THR A 230 7.62 11.63 6.64
C THR A 230 7.79 10.75 5.42
N SER A 231 7.27 9.53 5.46
CA SER A 231 7.34 8.57 4.36
C SER A 231 6.21 7.55 4.45
N LEU A 232 5.73 7.10 3.27
CA LEU A 232 4.60 6.21 3.14
C LEU A 232 4.83 5.22 2.00
N LYS A 233 4.53 3.94 2.21
CA LYS A 233 4.38 2.94 1.16
C LYS A 233 2.95 2.43 1.10
N LEU A 234 2.42 2.35 -0.10
CA LEU A 234 1.03 2.04 -0.40
C LEU A 234 0.86 0.68 -1.09
N PRO A 235 -0.25 -0.02 -0.83
CA PRO A 235 -0.68 -1.15 -1.65
C PRO A 235 -1.33 -0.65 -2.96
N GLU A 236 -1.53 -1.57 -3.90
CA GLU A 236 -1.91 -1.22 -5.27
C GLU A 236 -3.41 -0.89 -5.46
N LYS A 237 -4.29 -1.29 -4.51
CA LYS A 237 -5.76 -1.13 -4.66
C LYS A 237 -6.32 0.17 -4.07
N ILE A 238 -5.48 1.08 -3.63
CA ILE A 238 -5.91 2.37 -3.07
C ILE A 238 -6.75 3.13 -4.10
N LYS A 239 -7.94 3.57 -3.67
CA LYS A 239 -8.89 4.41 -4.40
C LYS A 239 -9.00 5.79 -3.81
N TYR A 240 -9.01 5.88 -2.48
CA TYR A 240 -9.06 7.12 -1.72
C TYR A 240 -7.82 7.23 -0.84
N LEU A 241 -7.08 8.31 -0.98
CA LEU A 241 -5.89 8.61 -0.19
C LEU A 241 -5.97 10.02 0.37
N ASN A 242 -6.05 10.12 1.70
CA ASN A 242 -5.87 11.38 2.43
C ASN A 242 -4.66 11.28 3.35
N VAL A 243 -3.62 12.03 3.02
CA VAL A 243 -2.38 12.19 3.78
C VAL A 243 -2.10 13.66 4.08
N SER A 244 -3.15 14.48 4.14
CA SER A 244 -3.04 15.92 4.37
C SER A 244 -2.42 16.23 5.74
N ASN A 245 -1.85 17.42 5.87
CA ASN A 245 -1.23 17.92 7.10
C ASN A 245 -0.19 16.94 7.68
N ASN A 246 0.78 16.55 6.86
CA ASN A 246 1.89 15.69 7.23
C ASN A 246 3.24 16.33 6.88
N ASN A 247 4.33 15.62 7.07
CA ASN A 247 5.69 16.09 6.81
C ASN A 247 6.35 15.35 5.62
N LEU A 248 5.56 14.96 4.63
CA LEU A 248 6.05 14.25 3.46
C LEU A 248 6.96 15.15 2.62
N TYR A 249 8.11 14.63 2.19
CA TYR A 249 8.97 15.25 1.20
C TYR A 249 8.68 14.77 -0.22
N SER A 250 8.30 13.51 -0.32
CA SER A 250 7.89 12.87 -1.57
C SER A 250 6.70 11.95 -1.34
N LEU A 251 5.83 11.85 -2.34
CA LEU A 251 4.71 10.91 -2.36
C LEU A 251 4.69 10.19 -3.70
N ASP A 252 4.79 8.87 -3.66
CA ASP A 252 4.75 8.00 -4.84
C ASP A 252 3.45 7.19 -4.86
N VAL A 253 2.55 7.52 -5.79
CA VAL A 253 1.30 6.80 -6.05
C VAL A 253 1.29 6.12 -7.44
N CYS A 254 2.46 5.97 -8.08
CA CYS A 254 2.55 5.32 -9.39
C CYS A 254 2.08 3.86 -9.38
N ARG A 255 2.07 3.22 -8.22
CA ARG A 255 1.59 1.84 -8.07
C ARG A 255 0.12 1.72 -7.68
N CYS A 256 -0.62 2.84 -7.64
CA CYS A 256 -2.03 2.89 -7.29
C CYS A 256 -2.91 3.21 -8.52
N PRO A 257 -3.09 2.28 -9.47
CA PRO A 257 -3.80 2.55 -10.73
C PRO A 257 -5.29 2.82 -10.54
N LEU A 258 -5.86 2.45 -9.39
CA LEU A 258 -7.27 2.64 -9.07
C LEU A 258 -7.55 3.93 -8.28
N LEU A 259 -6.52 4.76 -8.04
CA LEU A 259 -6.66 5.97 -7.25
C LEU A 259 -7.64 6.95 -7.93
N GLU A 260 -8.69 7.32 -7.21
CA GLU A 260 -9.74 8.24 -7.67
C GLU A 260 -9.64 9.61 -7.01
N THR A 261 -9.29 9.64 -5.70
CA THR A 261 -9.19 10.88 -4.93
C THR A 261 -7.87 10.91 -4.16
N LEU A 262 -7.13 11.98 -4.33
CA LEU A 262 -5.87 12.25 -3.64
C LEU A 262 -5.95 13.58 -2.89
N ASP A 263 -5.81 13.54 -1.57
CA ASP A 263 -5.54 14.72 -0.74
C ASP A 263 -4.16 14.60 -0.08
N CYS A 264 -3.21 15.36 -0.55
CA CYS A 264 -1.88 15.50 0.01
C CYS A 264 -1.57 16.94 0.43
N SER A 265 -2.61 17.74 0.65
CA SER A 265 -2.51 19.14 1.07
C SER A 265 -1.80 19.32 2.41
N GLU A 266 -1.36 20.55 2.71
CA GLU A 266 -0.70 20.89 3.97
C GLU A 266 0.60 20.08 4.24
N ASN A 267 1.20 19.51 3.22
CA ASN A 267 2.53 18.91 3.28
C ASN A 267 3.57 19.94 2.83
N GLN A 268 3.97 20.84 3.72
CA GLN A 268 4.81 22.00 3.41
C GLN A 268 6.19 21.66 2.81
N TYR A 269 6.63 20.43 2.96
CA TYR A 269 7.91 19.94 2.43
C TYR A 269 7.75 19.06 1.19
N LEU A 270 6.51 18.81 0.71
CA LEU A 270 6.24 17.95 -0.44
C LEU A 270 6.65 18.65 -1.74
N VAL A 271 7.80 18.23 -2.25
CA VAL A 271 8.39 18.74 -3.52
C VAL A 271 8.13 17.77 -4.66
N LEU A 272 8.11 16.47 -4.37
CA LEU A 272 8.06 15.39 -5.37
C LEU A 272 6.77 14.61 -5.24
N LEU A 273 5.85 14.81 -6.18
CA LEU A 273 4.63 14.03 -6.33
C LEU A 273 4.73 13.18 -7.60
N TYR A 274 4.81 11.85 -7.42
CA TYR A 274 4.87 10.90 -8.52
C TYR A 274 3.50 10.30 -8.79
N LEU A 275 2.94 10.61 -9.95
CA LEU A 275 1.62 10.19 -10.39
C LEU A 275 1.73 9.24 -11.59
N LEU A 276 0.82 8.28 -11.68
CA LEU A 276 0.69 7.41 -12.85
C LEU A 276 -0.22 8.09 -13.88
N VAL A 277 0.24 8.25 -15.10
CA VAL A 277 -0.60 8.66 -16.23
C VAL A 277 -1.58 7.53 -16.56
N ASP A 278 -2.77 7.84 -17.04
CA ASP A 278 -3.88 6.91 -17.31
C ASP A 278 -4.50 6.24 -16.07
N ASN A 279 -4.44 6.91 -14.90
CA ASN A 279 -5.14 6.48 -13.69
C ASN A 279 -6.62 6.93 -13.68
N CYS A 280 -7.34 6.55 -12.61
CA CYS A 280 -8.73 6.92 -12.41
C CYS A 280 -8.92 8.23 -11.64
N ILE A 281 -7.85 9.04 -11.42
CA ILE A 281 -7.91 10.22 -10.56
C ILE A 281 -8.91 11.23 -11.11
N ARG A 282 -9.86 11.59 -10.26
CA ARG A 282 -10.91 12.60 -10.52
C ARG A 282 -10.67 13.88 -9.75
N GLU A 283 -10.06 13.77 -8.57
CA GLU A 283 -9.82 14.91 -7.68
C GLU A 283 -8.41 14.85 -7.12
N ILE A 284 -7.71 15.97 -7.20
CA ILE A 284 -6.39 16.16 -6.56
C ILE A 284 -6.46 17.43 -5.73
N ASN A 285 -6.08 17.31 -4.46
CA ASN A 285 -5.77 18.42 -3.59
C ASN A 285 -4.30 18.33 -3.15
N CYS A 286 -3.48 19.22 -3.62
CA CYS A 286 -2.08 19.39 -3.21
C CYS A 286 -1.79 20.82 -2.73
N ASP A 287 -2.79 21.44 -2.14
CA ASP A 287 -2.69 22.80 -1.60
C ASP A 287 -1.67 22.88 -0.46
N HIS A 288 -1.05 24.03 -0.24
CA HIS A 288 0.01 24.22 0.77
C HIS A 288 1.15 23.18 0.71
N THR A 289 1.56 22.81 -0.49
CA THR A 289 2.75 21.99 -0.73
C THR A 289 3.92 22.83 -1.27
N ALA A 290 5.10 22.23 -1.35
CA ALA A 290 6.27 22.84 -1.98
C ALA A 290 6.43 22.47 -3.46
N ILE A 291 5.38 21.95 -4.11
CA ILE A 291 5.37 21.59 -5.52
C ILE A 291 5.47 22.89 -6.34
N ASN A 292 6.47 22.94 -7.23
CA ASN A 292 6.72 24.09 -8.09
C ASN A 292 6.04 23.92 -9.46
N ILE A 293 6.11 22.75 -10.04
CA ILE A 293 5.48 22.41 -11.31
C ILE A 293 4.54 21.23 -11.08
N LEU A 294 3.27 21.43 -11.40
CA LEU A 294 2.26 20.37 -11.39
C LEU A 294 1.93 19.98 -12.83
N ASP A 295 2.47 18.86 -13.28
CA ASP A 295 2.22 18.33 -14.62
C ASP A 295 1.20 17.18 -14.53
N LEU A 296 -0.01 17.44 -15.02
CA LEU A 296 -1.13 16.51 -15.09
C LEU A 296 -1.46 16.15 -16.56
N THR A 297 -0.45 16.19 -17.43
CA THR A 297 -0.64 15.83 -18.83
C THR A 297 -1.24 14.43 -18.98
N GLY A 298 -2.37 14.32 -19.67
CA GLY A 298 -3.04 13.05 -19.97
C GLY A 298 -3.98 12.54 -18.89
N PHE A 299 -4.22 13.32 -17.81
CA PHE A 299 -5.19 12.95 -16.76
C PHE A 299 -6.65 13.15 -17.23
N SER A 300 -7.08 12.35 -18.19
CA SER A 300 -8.36 12.51 -18.88
C SER A 300 -9.59 12.31 -17.98
N SER A 301 -9.43 11.61 -16.83
CA SER A 301 -10.49 11.40 -15.84
C SER A 301 -10.59 12.51 -14.80
N LEU A 302 -9.62 13.43 -14.72
CA LEU A 302 -9.60 14.51 -13.74
C LEU A 302 -10.78 15.45 -13.92
N GLN A 303 -11.59 15.63 -12.89
CA GLN A 303 -12.80 16.46 -12.90
C GLN A 303 -12.63 17.76 -12.12
N SER A 304 -11.82 17.75 -11.08
CA SER A 304 -11.64 18.91 -10.21
C SER A 304 -10.18 19.06 -9.79
N LEU A 305 -9.66 20.28 -9.91
CA LEU A 305 -8.39 20.70 -9.35
C LEU A 305 -8.60 21.98 -8.56
N VAL A 306 -8.48 21.90 -7.24
CA VAL A 306 -8.73 23.01 -6.33
C VAL A 306 -7.51 23.24 -5.43
N LEU A 307 -6.83 24.38 -5.61
CA LEU A 307 -5.62 24.79 -4.92
C LEU A 307 -5.76 26.24 -4.46
N MET A 308 -6.51 26.47 -3.36
CA MET A 308 -7.01 27.80 -3.01
C MET A 308 -6.29 28.48 -1.83
N ASN A 309 -5.56 27.76 -1.01
CA ASN A 309 -5.04 28.31 0.25
C ASN A 309 -3.55 28.64 0.22
N SER A 310 -3.05 29.32 -0.78
CA SER A 310 -1.62 29.41 -0.99
C SER A 310 -0.97 30.72 -0.59
N THR A 311 -1.03 31.10 0.70
CA THR A 311 -0.23 32.25 1.18
C THR A 311 1.28 32.05 0.94
N TYR A 312 1.72 30.82 0.76
CA TYR A 312 3.11 30.40 0.54
C TYR A 312 3.29 29.39 -0.61
N SER A 313 2.36 29.34 -1.58
CA SER A 313 2.48 28.41 -2.70
C SER A 313 3.75 28.70 -3.50
N TYR A 314 4.50 27.62 -3.75
CA TYR A 314 5.67 27.64 -4.66
C TYR A 314 5.26 27.32 -6.10
N LEU A 315 3.97 27.06 -6.34
CA LEU A 315 3.46 26.64 -7.64
C LEU A 315 3.62 27.73 -8.69
N GLU A 316 4.50 27.51 -9.65
CA GLU A 316 4.80 28.43 -10.75
C GLU A 316 4.14 28.00 -12.06
N LYS A 317 3.94 26.71 -12.24
CA LYS A 317 3.38 26.17 -13.48
C LYS A 317 2.42 25.04 -13.26
N VAL A 318 1.29 25.07 -13.99
CA VAL A 318 0.28 23.99 -14.04
C VAL A 318 0.08 23.59 -15.49
N ILE A 319 0.25 22.29 -15.78
CA ILE A 319 0.07 21.73 -17.12
C ILE A 319 -1.12 20.76 -17.06
N LEU A 320 -2.20 21.09 -17.77
CA LEU A 320 -3.45 20.34 -17.81
C LEU A 320 -3.76 19.78 -19.21
N LYS A 321 -2.72 19.64 -20.01
CA LYS A 321 -2.85 19.12 -21.37
C LYS A 321 -3.48 17.73 -21.38
N GLY A 322 -4.59 17.58 -22.08
CA GLY A 322 -5.32 16.31 -22.18
C GLY A 322 -6.24 16.01 -20.99
N CYS A 323 -6.45 16.94 -20.04
CA CYS A 323 -7.44 16.83 -18.96
C CYS A 323 -8.86 17.11 -19.49
N SER A 324 -9.35 16.28 -20.39
CA SER A 324 -10.58 16.55 -21.15
C SER A 324 -11.87 16.53 -20.32
N SER A 325 -11.87 15.89 -19.15
CA SER A 325 -13.03 15.86 -18.23
C SER A 325 -12.97 16.92 -17.13
N LEU A 326 -11.93 17.79 -17.13
CA LEU A 326 -11.77 18.80 -16.09
C LEU A 326 -12.89 19.85 -16.19
N SER A 327 -13.75 19.89 -15.18
CA SER A 327 -14.87 20.83 -15.10
C SER A 327 -14.63 21.98 -14.13
N THR A 328 -13.82 21.77 -13.08
CA THR A 328 -13.54 22.77 -12.06
C THR A 328 -12.06 23.00 -11.91
N LEU A 329 -11.62 24.23 -12.13
CA LEU A 329 -10.25 24.70 -11.94
C LEU A 329 -10.25 25.90 -11.01
N LYS A 330 -9.72 25.73 -9.79
CA LYS A 330 -9.54 26.82 -8.83
C LYS A 330 -8.11 26.87 -8.35
N LEU A 331 -7.42 27.94 -8.68
CA LEU A 331 -6.00 28.12 -8.38
C LEU A 331 -5.76 29.43 -7.65
N ASN A 332 -4.95 29.39 -6.60
CA ASN A 332 -4.45 30.58 -5.94
C ASN A 332 -2.94 30.42 -5.73
N SER A 333 -2.15 31.10 -6.54
CA SER A 333 -0.70 31.08 -6.41
C SER A 333 -0.07 32.42 -6.70
N GLY A 334 0.53 33.01 -5.68
CA GLY A 334 1.28 34.26 -5.81
C GLY A 334 2.52 34.20 -6.70
N ARG A 335 2.85 33.05 -7.27
CA ARG A 335 4.03 32.84 -8.13
C ARG A 335 3.71 32.29 -9.51
N MET A 336 2.42 32.10 -9.81
CA MET A 336 1.99 31.52 -11.08
C MET A 336 2.54 32.31 -12.28
N THR A 337 3.18 31.63 -13.22
CA THR A 337 3.71 32.20 -14.48
C THR A 337 3.07 31.56 -15.69
N GLU A 338 2.58 30.32 -15.60
CA GLU A 338 2.06 29.59 -16.75
C GLU A 338 0.97 28.61 -16.34
N ILE A 339 -0.10 28.59 -17.11
CA ILE A 339 -1.18 27.59 -17.04
C ILE A 339 -1.41 27.09 -18.46
N ASP A 340 -1.15 25.81 -18.72
CA ASP A 340 -1.45 25.16 -20.00
C ASP A 340 -2.77 24.40 -19.92
N LEU A 341 -3.80 24.93 -20.59
CA LEU A 341 -5.17 24.37 -20.65
C LEU A 341 -5.42 23.58 -21.94
N HIS A 342 -4.40 23.18 -22.67
CA HIS A 342 -4.58 22.49 -23.95
C HIS A 342 -5.42 21.22 -23.78
N ASP A 343 -6.52 21.12 -24.54
CA ASP A 343 -7.52 20.03 -24.47
C ASP A 343 -8.38 19.97 -23.17
N ALA A 344 -8.30 20.95 -22.27
CA ALA A 344 -9.22 21.05 -21.12
C ALA A 344 -10.55 21.72 -21.57
N THR A 345 -11.33 21.03 -22.38
CA THR A 345 -12.47 21.62 -23.11
C THR A 345 -13.76 21.66 -22.34
N ASP A 346 -13.87 20.96 -21.23
CA ASP A 346 -15.12 20.79 -20.46
C ASP A 346 -15.17 21.68 -19.20
N LEU A 347 -14.23 22.64 -19.08
CA LEU A 347 -14.22 23.57 -17.95
C LEU A 347 -15.52 24.37 -17.88
N ASP A 348 -16.16 24.30 -16.71
CA ASP A 348 -17.36 25.05 -16.34
C ASP A 348 -17.01 26.19 -15.36
N VAL A 349 -16.17 25.92 -14.36
CA VAL A 349 -15.74 26.90 -13.38
C VAL A 349 -14.24 27.12 -13.45
N VAL A 350 -13.82 28.37 -13.64
CA VAL A 350 -12.42 28.80 -13.64
C VAL A 350 -12.23 29.96 -12.68
N GLU A 351 -11.51 29.72 -11.58
CA GLU A 351 -11.13 30.75 -10.62
C GLU A 351 -9.61 30.78 -10.44
N ILE A 352 -8.99 31.88 -10.78
CA ILE A 352 -7.54 32.06 -10.70
C ILE A 352 -7.21 33.33 -9.95
N TYR A 353 -6.40 33.18 -8.91
CA TYR A 353 -5.90 34.25 -8.05
C TYR A 353 -4.37 34.26 -8.10
N GLY A 354 -3.80 35.30 -8.72
CA GLY A 354 -2.35 35.38 -8.96
C GLY A 354 -1.53 35.89 -7.77
N GLY A 355 -2.11 36.77 -6.96
CA GLY A 355 -1.45 37.39 -5.83
C GLY A 355 -0.29 38.35 -6.18
N LYS A 356 0.28 38.98 -5.17
CA LYS A 356 1.21 40.11 -5.27
C LYS A 356 2.50 39.86 -6.14
N TYR A 357 2.91 38.63 -6.28
CA TYR A 357 4.14 38.23 -6.98
C TYR A 357 3.86 37.39 -8.22
N GLY A 358 2.60 37.25 -8.59
CA GLY A 358 2.17 36.49 -9.78
C GLY A 358 2.68 37.17 -11.06
N ASN A 359 3.17 36.40 -11.98
CA ASN A 359 3.63 36.81 -13.28
C ASN A 359 2.86 36.14 -14.42
N LEU A 360 1.63 35.76 -14.18
CA LEU A 360 0.75 35.21 -15.22
C LEU A 360 0.36 36.34 -16.15
N MET A 361 1.06 36.48 -17.28
CA MET A 361 0.89 37.55 -18.24
C MET A 361 -0.08 37.21 -19.37
N THR A 362 -0.33 35.92 -19.58
CA THR A 362 -1.21 35.44 -20.65
C THR A 362 -2.12 34.36 -20.12
N PHE A 363 -3.37 34.39 -20.55
CA PHE A 363 -4.35 33.34 -20.26
C PHE A 363 -5.19 33.10 -21.53
N ASP A 364 -5.04 31.90 -22.11
CA ASP A 364 -5.72 31.54 -23.36
C ASP A 364 -7.10 30.89 -23.09
N LEU A 365 -8.17 31.66 -23.39
CA LEU A 365 -9.55 31.19 -23.29
C LEU A 365 -10.02 30.44 -24.56
N SER A 366 -9.23 30.42 -25.64
CA SER A 366 -9.65 29.88 -26.94
C SER A 366 -10.03 28.40 -26.93
N MET A 367 -9.49 27.65 -25.96
CA MET A 367 -9.73 26.21 -25.81
C MET A 367 -10.91 25.88 -24.87
N ILE A 368 -11.41 26.86 -24.11
CA ILE A 368 -12.45 26.67 -23.10
C ILE A 368 -13.83 27.00 -23.72
N LYS A 369 -14.67 25.99 -23.90
CA LYS A 369 -15.95 26.15 -24.63
C LYS A 369 -17.17 26.36 -23.74
N ASN A 370 -17.14 25.87 -22.50
CA ASN A 370 -18.33 25.71 -21.67
C ASN A 370 -18.26 26.46 -20.34
N VAL A 371 -17.30 27.36 -20.16
CA VAL A 371 -17.17 28.12 -18.90
C VAL A 371 -18.43 28.89 -18.59
N SER A 372 -19.06 28.63 -17.46
CA SER A 372 -20.18 29.39 -16.93
C SER A 372 -19.74 30.45 -15.92
N GLU A 373 -18.70 30.21 -15.17
CA GLU A 373 -18.15 31.12 -14.17
C GLU A 373 -16.65 31.30 -14.37
N PHE A 374 -16.23 32.57 -14.57
CA PHE A 374 -14.83 32.93 -14.77
C PHE A 374 -14.42 34.00 -13.78
N VAL A 375 -13.37 33.72 -13.00
CA VAL A 375 -12.76 34.65 -12.05
C VAL A 375 -11.26 34.71 -12.31
N LEU A 376 -10.73 35.91 -12.55
CA LEU A 376 -9.30 36.18 -12.67
C LEU A 376 -8.95 37.41 -11.84
N MET A 377 -8.12 37.23 -10.82
CA MET A 377 -7.76 38.32 -9.93
C MET A 377 -6.26 38.36 -9.65
N ASP A 378 -5.73 39.58 -9.49
CA ASP A 378 -4.31 39.81 -9.13
C ASP A 378 -3.31 39.18 -10.15
N CYS A 379 -3.66 39.16 -11.42
CA CYS A 379 -2.86 38.62 -12.51
C CYS A 379 -2.53 39.74 -13.52
N PRO A 380 -1.27 39.97 -13.90
CA PRO A 380 -0.89 40.98 -14.88
C PRO A 380 -1.18 40.55 -16.34
N VAL A 381 -2.33 39.96 -16.56
CA VAL A 381 -2.82 39.55 -17.87
C VAL A 381 -3.29 40.80 -18.62
N SER A 382 -2.78 41.01 -19.84
CA SER A 382 -3.10 42.16 -20.67
C SER A 382 -4.16 41.89 -21.74
N GLU A 383 -4.38 40.64 -22.10
CA GLU A 383 -5.30 40.24 -23.16
C GLU A 383 -6.17 39.06 -22.69
N LEU A 384 -7.50 39.22 -22.81
CA LEU A 384 -8.50 38.18 -22.58
C LEU A 384 -9.52 38.21 -23.72
N ASP A 385 -9.62 37.12 -24.47
CA ASP A 385 -10.55 37.01 -25.58
C ASP A 385 -11.78 36.16 -25.22
N PHE A 386 -12.89 36.81 -24.92
CA PHE A 386 -14.20 36.17 -24.70
C PHE A 386 -15.04 36.03 -25.98
N SER A 387 -14.57 36.54 -27.13
CA SER A 387 -15.35 36.65 -28.35
C SER A 387 -15.62 35.32 -29.05
N SER A 388 -14.73 34.36 -28.93
CA SER A 388 -14.74 33.19 -29.81
C SER A 388 -15.43 31.96 -29.26
N ASN A 389 -15.42 31.67 -27.95
CA ASN A 389 -15.90 30.40 -27.39
C ASN A 389 -16.69 30.50 -26.09
N CYS A 390 -16.93 31.70 -25.58
CA CYS A 390 -17.49 31.92 -24.23
C CYS A 390 -19.01 32.11 -24.22
N LYS A 391 -19.76 31.43 -25.07
CA LYS A 391 -21.22 31.60 -25.24
C LYS A 391 -22.00 31.24 -24.00
N MET A 392 -21.49 30.35 -23.15
CA MET A 392 -22.16 29.86 -21.95
C MET A 392 -21.80 30.65 -20.70
N VAL A 393 -20.90 31.63 -20.80
CA VAL A 393 -20.45 32.40 -19.64
C VAL A 393 -21.63 33.21 -19.07
N LYS A 394 -21.91 33.02 -17.77
CA LYS A 394 -22.95 33.71 -17.01
C LYS A 394 -22.39 34.78 -16.08
N SER A 395 -21.21 34.57 -15.55
CA SER A 395 -20.54 35.46 -14.62
C SER A 395 -19.07 35.63 -14.97
N VAL A 396 -18.60 36.87 -15.04
CA VAL A 396 -17.18 37.22 -15.21
C VAL A 396 -16.78 38.17 -14.11
N THR A 397 -15.69 37.83 -13.43
CA THR A 397 -14.99 38.70 -12.48
C THR A 397 -13.53 38.83 -12.93
N VAL A 398 -13.11 40.04 -13.28
CA VAL A 398 -11.72 40.37 -13.66
C VAL A 398 -11.29 41.57 -12.83
N GLU A 399 -10.37 41.34 -11.89
CA GLU A 399 -9.92 42.39 -10.96
C GLU A 399 -8.41 42.46 -10.88
N ARG A 400 -7.86 43.68 -10.81
CA ARG A 400 -6.44 43.96 -10.67
C ARG A 400 -5.61 43.23 -11.72
N THR A 401 -5.97 43.46 -12.98
CA THR A 401 -5.28 42.96 -14.18
C THR A 401 -4.78 44.11 -15.04
N ASP A 402 -3.99 43.79 -16.07
CA ASP A 402 -3.45 44.78 -17.03
C ASP A 402 -4.28 44.86 -18.32
N VAL A 403 -5.50 44.37 -18.33
CA VAL A 403 -6.38 44.43 -19.53
C VAL A 403 -6.72 45.88 -19.91
N GLU A 404 -6.62 46.22 -21.18
CA GLU A 404 -6.97 47.56 -21.69
C GLU A 404 -8.40 47.61 -22.24
N SER A 405 -8.95 46.49 -22.73
CA SER A 405 -10.30 46.39 -23.24
C SER A 405 -10.83 44.98 -23.13
N LEU A 406 -12.15 44.81 -22.96
CA LEU A 406 -12.81 43.52 -22.96
C LEU A 406 -14.01 43.53 -23.93
N ASP A 407 -14.17 42.45 -24.68
CA ASP A 407 -15.25 42.26 -25.63
C ASP A 407 -16.14 41.10 -25.27
N PHE A 408 -17.36 41.36 -24.78
CA PHE A 408 -18.35 40.35 -24.38
C PHE A 408 -19.49 40.18 -25.36
N THR A 409 -19.38 40.73 -26.60
CA THR A 409 -20.43 40.66 -27.62
C THR A 409 -20.76 39.23 -28.05
N GLY A 410 -19.84 38.27 -27.84
CA GLY A 410 -20.05 36.84 -28.04
C GLY A 410 -20.69 36.07 -26.89
N CYS A 411 -20.86 36.70 -25.71
CA CYS A 411 -21.31 36.04 -24.47
C CYS A 411 -22.83 36.20 -24.27
N HIS A 412 -23.61 35.32 -24.90
CA HIS A 412 -25.06 35.47 -24.94
C HIS A 412 -25.81 35.14 -23.63
N GLU A 413 -25.18 34.42 -22.70
CA GLU A 413 -25.77 34.06 -21.39
C GLU A 413 -25.22 34.94 -20.25
N LEU A 414 -24.34 35.90 -20.56
CA LEU A 414 -23.64 36.70 -19.56
C LEU A 414 -24.60 37.67 -18.88
N SER A 415 -24.68 37.59 -17.56
CA SER A 415 -25.59 38.42 -16.74
C SER A 415 -24.86 39.24 -15.68
N THR A 416 -23.70 38.79 -15.22
CA THR A 416 -22.95 39.44 -14.15
C THR A 416 -21.51 39.74 -14.59
N ILE A 417 -21.13 41.01 -14.45
CA ILE A 417 -19.78 41.49 -14.84
C ILE A 417 -19.22 42.35 -13.70
N VAL A 418 -18.09 41.92 -13.15
CA VAL A 418 -17.36 42.61 -12.09
C VAL A 418 -15.95 42.91 -12.58
N LEU A 419 -15.62 44.20 -12.76
CA LEU A 419 -14.33 44.67 -13.30
C LEU A 419 -13.75 45.76 -12.39
N ARG A 420 -13.34 45.36 -11.19
CA ARG A 420 -12.79 46.28 -10.19
C ARG A 420 -11.29 46.44 -10.31
N ASP A 421 -10.80 47.64 -10.02
CA ASP A 421 -9.36 47.92 -9.83
C ASP A 421 -8.47 47.55 -11.03
N ASN A 422 -9.03 47.59 -12.26
CA ASN A 422 -8.26 47.43 -13.50
C ASN A 422 -7.83 48.81 -14.00
N GLU A 423 -6.64 49.25 -13.56
CA GLU A 423 -6.16 50.65 -13.82
C GLU A 423 -5.98 50.98 -15.30
N LEU A 424 -5.70 49.99 -16.15
CA LEU A 424 -5.49 50.17 -17.58
C LEU A 424 -6.75 50.01 -18.42
N LEU A 425 -7.88 49.59 -17.85
CA LEU A 425 -9.11 49.31 -18.59
C LEU A 425 -9.77 50.62 -19.09
N LYS A 426 -9.94 50.70 -20.38
CA LYS A 426 -10.50 51.88 -21.09
C LYS A 426 -11.93 51.64 -21.58
N SER A 427 -12.22 50.45 -22.13
CA SER A 427 -13.50 50.17 -22.77
C SER A 427 -13.95 48.73 -22.59
N VAL A 428 -15.27 48.55 -22.54
CA VAL A 428 -15.94 47.25 -22.51
C VAL A 428 -17.03 47.22 -23.56
N LYS A 429 -17.00 46.20 -24.44
CA LYS A 429 -18.06 45.97 -25.42
C LYS A 429 -19.07 44.98 -24.87
N LEU A 430 -20.34 45.31 -25.01
CA LEU A 430 -21.48 44.58 -24.50
C LEU A 430 -22.53 44.36 -25.61
N LEU A 431 -23.27 43.26 -25.51
CA LEU A 431 -24.38 42.98 -26.44
C LEU A 431 -25.57 43.89 -26.17
N SER A 432 -26.08 44.55 -27.19
CA SER A 432 -27.26 45.42 -27.10
C SER A 432 -28.52 44.65 -26.73
N GLY A 433 -29.35 45.24 -25.84
CA GLY A 433 -30.62 44.66 -25.42
C GLY A 433 -30.53 43.57 -24.37
N HIS A 434 -29.37 43.33 -23.81
CA HIS A 434 -29.17 42.45 -22.66
C HIS A 434 -29.21 43.23 -21.34
N GLU A 435 -29.73 42.59 -20.29
CA GLU A 435 -29.72 43.14 -18.92
C GLU A 435 -28.52 42.58 -18.18
N TYR A 436 -27.66 43.44 -17.63
CA TYR A 436 -26.48 43.08 -16.88
C TYR A 436 -26.52 43.63 -15.46
N VAL A 437 -25.99 42.86 -14.53
CA VAL A 437 -25.53 43.36 -13.23
C VAL A 437 -24.06 43.77 -13.42
N LEU A 438 -23.79 45.08 -13.38
CA LEU A 438 -22.48 45.65 -13.69
C LEU A 438 -21.86 46.25 -12.42
N GLU A 439 -20.62 45.82 -12.13
CA GLU A 439 -19.71 46.47 -11.19
C GLU A 439 -18.46 46.89 -11.96
N ILE A 440 -18.55 47.99 -12.69
CA ILE A 440 -17.51 48.52 -13.58
C ILE A 440 -17.22 49.95 -13.15
N PRO A 441 -15.94 50.40 -13.08
CA PRO A 441 -15.60 51.78 -12.76
C PRO A 441 -16.23 52.75 -13.73
N GLU A 442 -16.71 53.90 -13.22
CA GLU A 442 -17.39 54.97 -14.04
C GLU A 442 -16.43 55.54 -15.12
N THR A 443 -15.12 55.35 -15.02
CA THR A 443 -14.13 55.84 -15.97
C THR A 443 -14.03 54.96 -17.22
N VAL A 444 -14.65 53.81 -17.25
CA VAL A 444 -14.61 52.84 -18.35
C VAL A 444 -15.72 53.12 -19.33
N GLU A 445 -15.39 53.21 -20.61
CA GLU A 445 -16.37 53.38 -21.66
C GLU A 445 -17.15 52.09 -21.95
N LEU A 446 -18.49 52.13 -21.90
CA LEU A 446 -19.34 51.00 -22.26
C LEU A 446 -19.83 51.19 -23.72
N ILE A 447 -19.53 50.22 -24.57
CA ILE A 447 -19.89 50.20 -25.99
C ILE A 447 -20.89 49.09 -26.21
N TYR A 448 -22.09 49.41 -26.65
CA TYR A 448 -23.17 48.46 -26.95
C TYR A 448 -23.26 48.19 -28.45
N GLU A 449 -23.02 46.95 -28.87
CA GLU A 449 -23.07 46.50 -30.28
C GLU A 449 -24.24 45.53 -30.55
#